data_c4f6612e741e116858aaf6861fec56b8
#
_entry.id   c4f6612e741e116858aaf6861fec56b8
#
_cell.length_a   1.000
_cell.length_b   1.000
_cell.length_c   1.000
_cell.angle_alpha   90.00
_cell.angle_beta   90.00
_cell.angle_gamma   90.00
#
_symmetry.space_group_name_H-M   'P 1'
#
loop_
_entity.id
_entity.type
_entity.pdbx_description
1 polymer ?
#
loop_
_entity_poly.entity_id
_entity_poly.type
_entity_poly.pdbx_seq_one_letter_code
_entity_poly.pdbx_strand_id
1 'polypeptide(L)'
;VQCVQTRNDQLAAQNTIHPEQDRVFSIRELMEMMSIPSDFRWYNLSLQELNELPLEEKKKLYKDNEINIRQCIGEAVPTVIMQQIASKIKSLFSRKVCDSAEVNRIINNYHLESVEIMRAFLECNPEKLDLPTLMRITELCNARRDENAAFYTNKFLVNEIMDKLPTFNKEVIHILEPSVGAGSFLPFLFIKYADIPHVIIDAVDIDENSIENLKLMMRHIEIPANFEINYICSDFLLYDAPYNYDLAVGNPPYAKLKKRTPEINMRLWTHVNQTTNDLAEIFLEKCMQTSDCVALVLNK
;
A
#
# COMPACT_ATOMS: atom_id res chain seq x y z
N VAL A 1 -4.85 -8.46 21.77
CA VAL A 1 -4.32 -7.92 23.04
C VAL A 1 -5.26 -6.82 23.50
N GLN A 2 -5.85 -6.97 24.68
CA GLN A 2 -6.70 -5.91 25.23
C GLN A 2 -5.84 -4.71 25.62
N CYS A 3 -6.28 -3.50 25.26
CA CYS A 3 -5.59 -2.27 25.65
C CYS A 3 -5.73 -2.05 27.17
N VAL A 4 -4.68 -1.47 27.78
CA VAL A 4 -4.78 -0.96 29.15
C VAL A 4 -5.81 0.15 29.18
N GLN A 5 -6.83 0.03 30.04
CA GLN A 5 -7.89 1.01 30.15
C GLN A 5 -7.65 1.98 31.32
N THR A 6 -8.43 3.05 31.36
CA THR A 6 -8.34 4.09 32.43
C THR A 6 -8.70 3.57 33.81
N ARG A 7 -9.59 2.55 33.90
CA ARG A 7 -10.01 1.92 35.17
C ARG A 7 -9.27 0.60 35.40
N ASN A 8 -7.94 0.65 35.43
CA ASN A 8 -7.07 -0.52 35.65
C ASN A 8 -6.77 -0.78 37.15
N ASP A 9 -7.55 -0.17 38.03
CA ASP A 9 -7.48 -0.27 39.49
C ASP A 9 -8.46 -1.34 40.07
N GLN A 10 -9.35 -1.89 39.25
CA GLN A 10 -10.39 -2.80 39.72
C GLN A 10 -10.31 -4.17 39.06
N LEU A 11 -10.28 -5.23 39.87
CA LEU A 11 -10.22 -6.63 39.39
C LEU A 11 -11.42 -7.01 38.48
N ALA A 12 -12.59 -6.45 38.74
CA ALA A 12 -13.82 -6.82 38.03
C ALA A 12 -14.01 -6.06 36.68
N ALA A 13 -13.29 -4.99 36.43
CA ALA A 13 -13.61 -4.08 35.31
C ALA A 13 -12.98 -4.46 33.99
N GLN A 14 -11.92 -5.28 33.92
CA GLN A 14 -11.08 -5.32 32.74
C GLN A 14 -10.43 -6.64 32.34
N ASN A 15 -10.65 -7.73 33.04
CA ASN A 15 -9.91 -8.98 32.82
C ASN A 15 -8.36 -8.82 32.79
N THR A 16 -7.84 -7.73 33.34
CA THR A 16 -6.40 -7.41 33.39
C THR A 16 -5.86 -7.75 34.75
N ILE A 17 -5.76 -9.05 35.03
CA ILE A 17 -5.26 -9.61 36.28
C ILE A 17 -3.85 -10.12 36.04
N HIS A 18 -2.96 -9.99 37.02
CA HIS A 18 -1.63 -10.56 36.93
C HIS A 18 -1.71 -12.08 36.73
N PRO A 19 -1.00 -12.67 35.73
CA PRO A 19 -1.21 -14.05 35.31
C PRO A 19 -0.89 -15.09 36.40
N GLU A 20 -0.03 -14.74 37.37
CA GLU A 20 0.43 -15.64 38.43
C GLU A 20 -0.06 -15.22 39.84
N GLN A 21 -0.65 -14.06 39.96
CA GLN A 21 -1.05 -13.50 41.24
C GLN A 21 -2.47 -12.93 41.13
N ASP A 22 -3.30 -13.19 42.11
CA ASP A 22 -4.69 -12.72 42.14
C ASP A 22 -4.75 -11.23 42.57
N ARG A 23 -4.20 -10.34 41.72
CA ARG A 23 -4.14 -8.90 41.96
C ARG A 23 -4.19 -8.12 40.64
N VAL A 24 -4.49 -6.84 40.70
CA VAL A 24 -4.29 -5.89 39.58
C VAL A 24 -2.79 -5.68 39.35
N PHE A 25 -2.44 -5.26 38.14
CA PHE A 25 -1.07 -4.89 37.83
C PHE A 25 -0.62 -3.67 38.65
N SER A 26 0.62 -3.69 39.07
CA SER A 26 1.25 -2.51 39.67
C SER A 26 1.44 -1.39 38.61
N ILE A 27 1.61 -0.16 39.07
CA ILE A 27 1.92 0.95 38.17
C ILE A 27 3.17 0.67 37.32
N ARG A 28 4.19 0.03 37.91
CA ARG A 28 5.41 -0.33 37.20
C ARG A 28 5.17 -1.30 36.04
N GLU A 29 4.41 -2.36 36.31
CA GLU A 29 4.04 -3.35 35.28
C GLU A 29 3.20 -2.70 34.17
N LEU A 30 2.27 -1.80 34.52
CA LEU A 30 1.49 -1.04 33.53
C LEU A 30 2.37 -0.11 32.69
N MET A 31 3.36 0.54 33.30
CA MET A 31 4.34 1.37 32.57
C MET A 31 5.13 0.52 31.55
N GLU A 32 5.58 -0.66 31.95
CA GLU A 32 6.29 -1.60 31.06
C GLU A 32 5.40 -2.04 29.91
N MET A 33 4.14 -2.42 30.15
CA MET A 33 3.17 -2.79 29.13
C MET A 33 2.90 -1.65 28.13
N MET A 34 2.91 -0.40 28.60
CA MET A 34 2.71 0.80 27.79
C MET A 34 4.01 1.39 27.24
N SER A 35 5.13 0.69 27.42
CA SER A 35 6.46 1.12 26.96
C SER A 35 6.85 2.51 27.51
N ILE A 36 6.37 2.88 28.70
CA ILE A 36 6.75 4.11 29.37
C ILE A 36 8.16 3.89 29.95
N PRO A 37 9.13 4.80 29.70
CA PRO A 37 10.49 4.65 30.20
C PRO A 37 10.57 4.47 31.71
N SER A 38 11.52 3.68 32.18
CA SER A 38 11.67 3.37 33.60
C SER A 38 12.07 4.54 34.48
N ASP A 39 12.64 5.58 33.86
CA ASP A 39 13.04 6.85 34.48
C ASP A 39 11.96 7.93 34.38
N PHE A 40 10.77 7.59 33.84
CA PHE A 40 9.64 8.53 33.79
C PHE A 40 9.21 8.93 35.22
N ARG A 41 9.05 10.22 35.42
CA ARG A 41 8.71 10.78 36.74
C ARG A 41 7.24 11.16 36.83
N TRP A 42 6.54 10.56 37.77
CA TRP A 42 5.15 10.90 38.09
C TRP A 42 5.04 12.08 39.08
N TYR A 43 6.14 12.43 39.75
CA TYR A 43 6.23 13.50 40.74
C TYR A 43 7.41 14.42 40.42
N ASN A 44 7.38 15.64 40.91
CA ASN A 44 8.49 16.59 40.79
C ASN A 44 9.69 16.25 41.71
N LEU A 45 9.79 15.00 42.11
CA LEU A 45 10.87 14.49 42.96
C LEU A 45 11.73 13.53 42.14
N SER A 46 13.01 13.53 42.33
CA SER A 46 13.91 12.52 41.80
C SER A 46 13.66 11.15 42.48
N LEU A 47 14.10 10.07 41.84
CA LEU A 47 14.03 8.74 42.47
C LEU A 47 14.77 8.66 43.80
N GLN A 48 15.86 9.41 43.95
CA GLN A 48 16.63 9.48 45.17
C GLN A 48 15.85 10.19 46.29
N GLU A 49 15.30 11.38 46.02
CA GLU A 49 14.42 12.10 46.93
C GLU A 49 13.20 11.28 47.35
N LEU A 50 12.55 10.59 46.38
CA LEU A 50 11.45 9.67 46.65
C LEU A 50 11.86 8.50 47.58
N ASN A 51 13.07 7.98 47.41
CA ASN A 51 13.58 6.86 48.23
C ASN A 51 13.96 7.32 49.62
N GLU A 52 14.32 8.58 49.83
CA GLU A 52 14.69 9.18 51.11
C GLU A 52 13.47 9.63 51.93
N LEU A 53 12.28 9.75 51.33
CA LEU A 53 11.06 10.10 52.09
C LEU A 53 10.71 9.06 53.14
N PRO A 54 10.21 9.51 54.32
CA PRO A 54 9.63 8.61 55.32
C PRO A 54 8.51 7.72 54.74
N LEU A 55 8.40 6.51 55.25
CA LEU A 55 7.44 5.52 54.73
C LEU A 55 5.99 6.02 54.72
N GLU A 56 5.61 6.78 55.76
CA GLU A 56 4.24 7.31 55.87
C GLU A 56 3.97 8.42 54.84
N GLU A 57 4.95 9.25 54.52
CA GLU A 57 4.82 10.27 53.48
C GLU A 57 4.77 9.63 52.09
N LYS A 58 5.56 8.59 51.83
CA LYS A 58 5.48 7.79 50.60
C LYS A 58 4.11 7.17 50.42
N LYS A 59 3.58 6.56 51.48
CA LYS A 59 2.24 5.94 51.41
C LYS A 59 1.16 6.97 51.13
N LYS A 60 1.23 8.14 51.74
CA LYS A 60 0.26 9.22 51.51
C LYS A 60 0.36 9.74 50.08
N LEU A 61 1.57 10.06 49.60
CA LEU A 61 1.80 10.55 48.24
C LEU A 61 1.29 9.55 47.19
N TYR A 62 1.53 8.26 47.42
CA TYR A 62 1.07 7.18 46.54
C TYR A 62 -0.45 7.08 46.57
N LYS A 63 -1.07 7.00 47.73
CA LYS A 63 -2.51 6.85 47.91
C LYS A 63 -3.29 8.01 47.27
N ASP A 64 -2.80 9.23 47.39
CA ASP A 64 -3.46 10.43 46.88
C ASP A 64 -3.39 10.54 45.36
N ASN A 65 -2.42 9.88 44.70
CA ASN A 65 -2.15 10.01 43.27
C ASN A 65 -2.30 8.72 42.45
N GLU A 66 -2.45 7.56 43.10
CA GLU A 66 -2.47 6.27 42.42
C GLU A 66 -3.52 6.20 41.31
N ILE A 67 -4.75 6.63 41.60
CA ILE A 67 -5.86 6.57 40.63
C ILE A 67 -5.56 7.46 39.44
N ASN A 68 -5.04 8.67 39.66
CA ASN A 68 -4.71 9.61 38.60
C ASN A 68 -3.57 9.06 37.72
N ILE A 69 -2.53 8.49 38.33
CA ILE A 69 -1.43 7.87 37.59
C ILE A 69 -1.93 6.71 36.72
N ARG A 70 -2.76 5.84 37.28
CA ARG A 70 -3.37 4.71 36.56
C ARG A 70 -4.24 5.18 35.40
N GLN A 71 -5.01 6.23 35.60
CA GLN A 71 -5.82 6.84 34.55
C GLN A 71 -4.93 7.41 33.42
N CYS A 72 -3.90 8.19 33.76
CA CYS A 72 -2.95 8.72 32.78
C CYS A 72 -2.28 7.59 31.94
N ILE A 73 -1.91 6.48 32.59
CA ILE A 73 -1.33 5.33 31.87
C ILE A 73 -2.37 4.75 30.92
N GLY A 74 -3.63 4.61 31.34
CA GLY A 74 -4.70 4.08 30.50
C GLY A 74 -5.10 4.98 29.32
N GLU A 75 -4.89 6.29 29.44
CA GLU A 75 -5.11 7.27 28.37
C GLU A 75 -3.89 7.42 27.44
N ALA A 76 -2.72 6.94 27.87
CA ALA A 76 -1.49 7.06 27.11
C ALA A 76 -1.50 6.12 25.87
N VAL A 77 -0.83 6.55 24.82
CA VAL A 77 -0.50 5.68 23.69
C VAL A 77 0.89 5.09 23.92
N PRO A 78 1.09 3.75 23.74
CA PRO A 78 2.41 3.15 23.92
C PRO A 78 3.49 3.86 23.10
N THR A 79 4.55 4.31 23.77
CA THR A 79 5.57 5.17 23.15
C THR A 79 6.28 4.49 21.98
N VAL A 80 6.50 3.18 22.06
CA VAL A 80 7.11 2.41 20.97
C VAL A 80 6.20 2.40 19.72
N ILE A 81 4.88 2.28 19.88
CA ILE A 81 3.94 2.34 18.77
C ILE A 81 4.00 3.72 18.11
N MET A 82 3.96 4.78 18.89
CA MET A 82 4.07 6.15 18.36
C MET A 82 5.41 6.39 17.68
N GLN A 83 6.50 5.85 18.20
CA GLN A 83 7.81 5.94 17.56
C GLN A 83 7.83 5.20 16.21
N GLN A 84 7.22 4.02 16.11
CA GLN A 84 7.10 3.26 14.86
C GLN A 84 6.26 4.04 13.84
N ILE A 85 5.11 4.57 14.25
CA ILE A 85 4.25 5.41 13.40
C ILE A 85 5.02 6.64 12.93
N ALA A 86 5.66 7.39 13.84
CA ALA A 86 6.44 8.58 13.50
C ALA A 86 7.61 8.25 12.55
N SER A 87 8.30 7.13 12.76
CA SER A 87 9.37 6.65 11.88
C SER A 87 8.85 6.32 10.48
N LYS A 88 7.68 5.66 10.40
CA LYS A 88 7.03 5.37 9.13
C LYS A 88 6.60 6.66 8.41
N ILE A 89 5.95 7.59 9.11
CA ILE A 89 5.61 8.90 8.58
C ILE A 89 6.85 9.64 8.09
N LYS A 90 7.92 9.69 8.90
CA LYS A 90 9.19 10.33 8.51
C LYS A 90 9.78 9.68 7.25
N SER A 91 9.72 8.37 7.11
CA SER A 91 10.21 7.66 5.90
C SER A 91 9.41 8.04 4.66
N LEU A 92 8.10 8.29 4.79
CA LEU A 92 7.25 8.77 3.69
C LEU A 92 7.63 10.19 3.27
N PHE A 93 7.86 11.09 4.25
CA PHE A 93 8.29 12.48 3.96
C PHE A 93 9.74 12.60 3.54
N SER A 94 10.59 11.61 3.76
CA SER A 94 11.99 11.64 3.34
C SER A 94 12.18 11.35 1.86
N ARG A 95 11.14 10.88 1.15
CA ARG A 95 11.19 10.65 -0.30
C ARG A 95 10.86 11.94 -1.04
N LYS A 96 11.63 12.21 -2.08
CA LYS A 96 11.50 13.41 -2.87
C LYS A 96 10.34 13.27 -3.88
N VAL A 97 9.36 14.16 -3.77
CA VAL A 97 8.30 14.36 -4.77
C VAL A 97 8.75 15.45 -5.72
N CYS A 98 8.81 15.17 -7.02
CA CYS A 98 9.26 16.10 -8.03
C CYS A 98 8.10 16.67 -8.85
N ASP A 99 8.18 17.94 -9.20
CA ASP A 99 7.32 18.56 -10.20
C ASP A 99 7.73 18.13 -11.63
N SER A 100 6.96 18.58 -12.62
CA SER A 100 7.21 18.22 -14.03
C SER A 100 8.54 18.72 -14.56
N ALA A 101 8.99 19.90 -14.12
CA ALA A 101 10.24 20.48 -14.56
C ALA A 101 11.43 19.70 -13.98
N GLU A 102 11.33 19.32 -12.72
CA GLU A 102 12.35 18.54 -12.04
C GLU A 102 12.43 17.11 -12.57
N VAL A 103 11.30 16.47 -12.89
CA VAL A 103 11.26 15.16 -13.55
C VAL A 103 12.00 15.20 -14.88
N ASN A 104 11.72 16.19 -15.74
CA ASN A 104 12.42 16.35 -17.01
C ASN A 104 13.93 16.60 -16.82
N ARG A 105 14.30 17.39 -15.80
CA ARG A 105 15.71 17.61 -15.45
C ARG A 105 16.42 16.32 -15.07
N ILE A 106 15.77 15.47 -14.27
CA ILE A 106 16.31 14.16 -13.86
C ILE A 106 16.48 13.26 -15.08
N ILE A 107 15.45 13.15 -15.94
CA ILE A 107 15.52 12.35 -17.16
C ILE A 107 16.73 12.75 -18.01
N ASN A 108 16.90 14.05 -18.24
CA ASN A 108 18.00 14.56 -19.07
C ASN A 108 19.37 14.38 -18.39
N ASN A 109 19.49 14.65 -17.08
CA ASN A 109 20.76 14.57 -16.37
C ASN A 109 21.30 13.13 -16.27
N TYR A 110 20.41 12.16 -16.12
CA TYR A 110 20.77 10.75 -16.02
C TYR A 110 20.70 10.00 -17.35
N HIS A 111 20.26 10.65 -18.44
CA HIS A 111 20.08 10.04 -19.77
C HIS A 111 19.20 8.79 -19.72
N LEU A 112 18.00 8.92 -19.08
CA LEU A 112 17.12 7.81 -18.77
C LEU A 112 16.35 7.23 -19.97
N GLU A 113 16.64 7.68 -21.18
CA GLU A 113 16.10 7.11 -22.42
C GLU A 113 16.69 5.72 -22.75
N SER A 114 17.90 5.41 -22.24
CA SER A 114 18.49 4.08 -22.36
C SER A 114 17.87 3.10 -21.37
N VAL A 115 17.50 1.92 -21.86
CA VAL A 115 16.89 0.85 -21.03
C VAL A 115 17.82 0.43 -19.89
N GLU A 116 19.11 0.28 -20.15
CA GLU A 116 20.11 -0.15 -19.17
C GLU A 116 20.30 0.91 -18.09
N ILE A 117 20.38 2.20 -18.49
CA ILE A 117 20.53 3.30 -17.54
C ILE A 117 19.27 3.46 -16.71
N MET A 118 18.08 3.35 -17.31
CA MET A 118 16.81 3.39 -16.61
C MET A 118 16.73 2.29 -15.54
N ARG A 119 17.06 1.05 -15.89
CA ARG A 119 17.07 -0.06 -14.92
C ARG A 119 18.02 0.21 -13.76
N ALA A 120 19.25 0.63 -14.03
CA ALA A 120 20.22 0.98 -12.99
C ALA A 120 19.72 2.14 -12.10
N PHE A 121 19.11 3.15 -12.70
CA PHE A 121 18.52 4.28 -11.97
C PHE A 121 17.37 3.83 -11.07
N LEU A 122 16.44 3.01 -11.58
CA LEU A 122 15.33 2.48 -10.80
C LEU A 122 15.79 1.56 -9.67
N GLU A 123 16.81 0.73 -9.91
CA GLU A 123 17.37 -0.15 -8.89
C GLU A 123 18.02 0.63 -7.75
N CYS A 124 18.81 1.64 -8.05
CA CYS A 124 19.54 2.43 -7.06
C CYS A 124 18.71 3.55 -6.42
N ASN A 125 17.75 4.12 -7.16
CA ASN A 125 17.00 5.33 -6.79
C ASN A 125 17.89 6.40 -6.13
N PRO A 126 18.91 6.93 -6.83
CA PRO A 126 19.94 7.78 -6.24
C PRO A 126 19.37 9.10 -5.69
N GLU A 127 18.29 9.60 -6.27
CA GLU A 127 17.59 10.81 -5.85
C GLU A 127 16.59 10.57 -4.71
N LYS A 128 16.42 9.31 -4.27
CA LYS A 128 15.42 8.90 -3.25
C LYS A 128 14.01 9.35 -3.57
N LEU A 129 13.62 9.19 -4.82
CA LEU A 129 12.31 9.59 -5.34
C LEU A 129 11.20 8.71 -4.75
N ASP A 130 10.02 9.28 -4.62
CA ASP A 130 8.82 8.51 -4.28
C ASP A 130 8.35 7.66 -5.47
N LEU A 131 7.53 6.66 -5.18
CA LEU A 131 7.04 5.74 -6.20
C LEU A 131 6.26 6.44 -7.33
N PRO A 132 5.35 7.39 -7.08
CA PRO A 132 4.67 8.11 -8.15
C PRO A 132 5.62 8.88 -9.08
N THR A 133 6.69 9.44 -8.55
CA THR A 133 7.72 10.12 -9.36
C THR A 133 8.52 9.12 -10.22
N LEU A 134 8.89 7.96 -9.66
CA LEU A 134 9.56 6.89 -10.42
C LEU A 134 8.66 6.37 -11.54
N MET A 135 7.38 6.11 -11.25
CA MET A 135 6.39 5.69 -12.25
C MET A 135 6.30 6.70 -13.39
N ARG A 136 6.20 8.00 -13.06
CA ARG A 136 6.12 9.06 -14.05
C ARG A 136 7.37 9.16 -14.92
N ILE A 137 8.56 9.03 -14.33
CA ILE A 137 9.82 9.00 -15.09
C ILE A 137 9.82 7.83 -16.08
N THR A 138 9.47 6.64 -15.59
CA THR A 138 9.44 5.42 -16.41
C THR A 138 8.47 5.56 -17.60
N GLU A 139 7.29 6.11 -17.39
CA GLU A 139 6.32 6.34 -18.46
C GLU A 139 6.78 7.35 -19.48
N LEU A 140 7.41 8.45 -19.06
CA LEU A 140 7.94 9.46 -19.98
C LEU A 140 9.11 8.95 -20.83
N CYS A 141 9.90 8.02 -20.28
CA CYS A 141 11.06 7.45 -20.97
C CYS A 141 10.76 6.19 -21.76
N ASN A 142 9.54 5.63 -21.65
CA ASN A 142 9.22 4.41 -22.40
C ASN A 142 9.28 4.68 -23.92
N ALA A 143 10.35 4.21 -24.56
CA ALA A 143 10.60 4.40 -26.00
C ALA A 143 9.50 3.77 -26.88
N ARG A 144 8.72 2.82 -26.35
CA ARG A 144 7.62 2.16 -27.06
C ARG A 144 6.25 2.76 -26.76
N ARG A 145 6.22 3.87 -26.03
CA ARG A 145 4.95 4.53 -25.65
C ARG A 145 4.03 4.79 -26.83
N ASP A 146 4.57 5.35 -27.92
CA ASP A 146 3.79 5.68 -29.10
C ASP A 146 3.36 4.41 -29.87
N GLU A 147 4.18 3.35 -29.85
CA GLU A 147 3.86 2.07 -30.48
C GLU A 147 2.75 1.33 -29.74
N ASN A 148 2.78 1.34 -28.41
CA ASN A 148 1.83 0.62 -27.57
C ASN A 148 0.64 1.50 -27.13
N ALA A 149 0.61 2.79 -27.55
CA ALA A 149 -0.41 3.78 -27.14
C ALA A 149 -0.65 3.81 -25.62
N ALA A 150 0.41 3.64 -24.85
CA ALA A 150 0.39 3.69 -23.40
C ALA A 150 0.31 5.14 -22.92
N PHE A 151 -0.66 5.45 -22.06
CA PHE A 151 -0.88 6.78 -21.51
C PHE A 151 -0.89 6.74 -19.98
N TYR A 152 -0.32 7.79 -19.38
CA TYR A 152 -0.33 7.98 -17.93
C TYR A 152 -1.75 8.10 -17.38
N THR A 153 -2.04 7.35 -16.32
CA THR A 153 -3.30 7.48 -15.61
C THR A 153 -3.17 8.49 -14.48
N ASN A 154 -3.91 9.58 -14.56
CA ASN A 154 -3.89 10.63 -13.55
C ASN A 154 -4.38 10.07 -12.20
N LYS A 155 -3.63 10.33 -11.12
CA LYS A 155 -3.97 9.88 -9.76
C LYS A 155 -5.37 10.27 -9.28
N PHE A 156 -5.91 11.40 -9.74
CA PHE A 156 -7.29 11.80 -9.39
C PHE A 156 -8.31 10.87 -10.05
N LEU A 157 -8.05 10.45 -11.29
CA LEU A 157 -8.90 9.49 -11.98
C LEU A 157 -8.83 8.11 -11.31
N VAL A 158 -7.61 7.69 -10.89
CA VAL A 158 -7.45 6.42 -10.16
C VAL A 158 -8.25 6.45 -8.85
N ASN A 159 -8.18 7.53 -8.07
CA ASN A 159 -8.96 7.67 -6.83
C ASN A 159 -10.47 7.57 -7.09
N GLU A 160 -10.99 8.27 -8.11
CA GLU A 160 -12.42 8.23 -8.47
C GLU A 160 -12.87 6.81 -8.86
N ILE A 161 -11.98 6.04 -9.50
CA ILE A 161 -12.24 4.63 -9.81
C ILE A 161 -12.26 3.81 -8.52
N MET A 162 -11.25 3.96 -7.65
CA MET A 162 -11.14 3.23 -6.39
C MET A 162 -12.38 3.40 -5.49
N ASP A 163 -12.93 4.61 -5.46
CA ASP A 163 -14.14 4.91 -4.67
C ASP A 163 -15.38 4.14 -5.19
N LYS A 164 -15.41 3.81 -6.47
CA LYS A 164 -16.51 3.08 -7.12
C LYS A 164 -16.30 1.57 -7.18
N LEU A 165 -15.09 1.08 -6.91
CA LEU A 165 -14.82 -0.36 -6.91
C LEU A 165 -15.62 -1.07 -5.82
N PRO A 166 -16.08 -2.31 -6.09
CA PRO A 166 -16.83 -3.10 -5.12
C PRO A 166 -16.01 -3.41 -3.87
N THR A 167 -16.70 -3.67 -2.78
CA THR A 167 -16.15 -4.32 -1.60
C THR A 167 -16.40 -5.81 -1.69
N PHE A 168 -15.42 -6.63 -1.31
CA PHE A 168 -15.55 -8.08 -1.36
C PHE A 168 -15.62 -8.64 0.07
N ASN A 169 -16.51 -9.61 0.28
CA ASN A 169 -16.55 -10.40 1.50
C ASN A 169 -16.05 -11.81 1.20
N LYS A 170 -14.77 -11.90 0.83
CA LYS A 170 -14.09 -13.14 0.44
C LYS A 170 -12.76 -13.22 1.18
N GLU A 171 -12.26 -14.42 1.44
CA GLU A 171 -10.93 -14.62 2.02
C GLU A 171 -9.82 -14.43 0.98
N VAL A 172 -10.11 -14.74 -0.28
CA VAL A 172 -9.20 -14.57 -1.40
C VAL A 172 -9.91 -13.84 -2.51
N ILE A 173 -9.26 -12.85 -3.10
CA ILE A 173 -9.70 -12.18 -4.34
C ILE A 173 -8.59 -12.20 -5.38
N HIS A 174 -9.00 -12.34 -6.63
CA HIS A 174 -8.14 -12.29 -7.80
C HIS A 174 -8.41 -11.03 -8.61
N ILE A 175 -7.40 -10.21 -8.83
CA ILE A 175 -7.47 -8.96 -9.57
C ILE A 175 -6.63 -9.06 -10.82
N LEU A 176 -7.17 -8.61 -11.95
CA LEU A 176 -6.47 -8.48 -13.20
C LEU A 176 -6.17 -7.02 -13.52
N GLU A 177 -4.92 -6.69 -13.80
CA GLU A 177 -4.50 -5.44 -14.42
C GLU A 177 -3.96 -5.76 -15.82
N PRO A 178 -4.78 -5.60 -16.89
CA PRO A 178 -4.50 -6.19 -18.22
C PRO A 178 -3.46 -5.40 -19.04
N SER A 179 -3.06 -4.21 -18.58
CA SER A 179 -2.06 -3.35 -19.19
C SER A 179 -1.42 -2.50 -18.10
N VAL A 180 -0.58 -3.16 -17.28
CA VAL A 180 -0.11 -2.58 -16.02
C VAL A 180 0.81 -1.37 -16.21
N GLY A 181 1.59 -1.31 -17.28
CA GLY A 181 2.53 -0.23 -17.54
C GLY A 181 3.48 0.01 -16.35
N ALA A 182 3.45 1.23 -15.82
CA ALA A 182 4.22 1.58 -14.61
C ALA A 182 3.52 1.21 -13.29
N GLY A 183 2.34 0.59 -13.31
CA GLY A 183 1.63 0.11 -12.13
C GLY A 183 0.84 1.18 -11.38
N SER A 184 0.30 2.16 -12.08
CA SER A 184 -0.38 3.33 -11.47
C SER A 184 -1.55 2.96 -10.56
N PHE A 185 -2.19 1.81 -10.73
CA PHE A 185 -3.30 1.33 -9.88
C PHE A 185 -2.83 0.58 -8.63
N LEU A 186 -1.68 -0.10 -8.67
CA LEU A 186 -1.23 -0.99 -7.60
C LEU A 186 -1.22 -0.37 -6.21
N PRO A 187 -0.64 0.82 -5.97
CA PRO A 187 -0.61 1.43 -4.63
C PRO A 187 -2.01 1.71 -4.06
N PHE A 188 -2.96 2.02 -4.93
CA PHE A 188 -4.34 2.29 -4.54
C PHE A 188 -5.11 1.01 -4.24
N LEU A 189 -4.84 -0.07 -4.99
CA LEU A 189 -5.40 -1.40 -4.72
C LEU A 189 -4.92 -1.92 -3.36
N PHE A 190 -3.64 -1.68 -2.98
CA PHE A 190 -3.12 -2.04 -1.66
C PHE A 190 -3.89 -1.36 -0.52
N ILE A 191 -4.31 -0.10 -0.73
CA ILE A 191 -5.11 0.64 0.25
C ILE A 191 -6.56 0.14 0.24
N LYS A 192 -7.15 -0.01 -0.94
CA LYS A 192 -8.58 -0.37 -1.11
C LYS A 192 -8.91 -1.74 -0.50
N TYR A 193 -8.02 -2.70 -0.68
CA TYR A 193 -8.24 -4.10 -0.28
C TYR A 193 -7.32 -4.55 0.86
N ALA A 194 -6.86 -3.60 1.69
CA ALA A 194 -5.98 -3.88 2.83
C ALA A 194 -6.57 -4.89 3.84
N ASP A 195 -7.91 -4.90 3.98
CA ASP A 195 -8.63 -5.75 4.94
C ASP A 195 -8.95 -7.16 4.39
N ILE A 196 -8.69 -7.42 3.10
CA ILE A 196 -8.89 -8.76 2.51
C ILE A 196 -7.72 -9.65 2.92
N PRO A 197 -7.96 -10.86 3.44
CA PRO A 197 -6.90 -11.74 3.95
C PRO A 197 -5.86 -12.13 2.90
N HIS A 198 -6.27 -12.33 1.64
CA HIS A 198 -5.36 -12.64 0.55
C HIS A 198 -5.82 -12.02 -0.77
N VAL A 199 -4.94 -11.23 -1.41
CA VAL A 199 -5.20 -10.54 -2.68
C VAL A 199 -4.13 -10.95 -3.68
N ILE A 200 -4.53 -11.57 -4.78
CA ILE A 200 -3.66 -11.97 -5.88
C ILE A 200 -3.90 -11.02 -7.05
N ILE A 201 -2.84 -10.36 -7.52
CA ILE A 201 -2.91 -9.43 -8.64
C ILE A 201 -2.10 -9.99 -9.81
N ASP A 202 -2.75 -10.26 -10.92
CA ASP A 202 -2.09 -10.58 -12.18
C ASP A 202 -1.88 -9.28 -12.97
N ALA A 203 -0.64 -8.80 -12.96
CA ALA A 203 -0.18 -7.58 -13.62
C ALA A 203 0.39 -7.93 -15.00
N VAL A 204 -0.42 -7.76 -16.03
CA VAL A 204 -0.08 -8.16 -17.40
C VAL A 204 0.38 -6.93 -18.20
N ASP A 205 1.44 -7.07 -18.97
CA ASP A 205 1.86 -6.11 -19.99
C ASP A 205 2.56 -6.82 -21.15
N ILE A 206 2.43 -6.27 -22.35
CA ILE A 206 3.10 -6.80 -23.55
C ILE A 206 4.57 -6.39 -23.61
N ASP A 207 4.94 -5.28 -22.93
CA ASP A 207 6.29 -4.75 -22.93
C ASP A 207 7.11 -5.30 -21.76
N GLU A 208 8.10 -6.13 -22.08
CA GLU A 208 9.03 -6.70 -21.10
C GLU A 208 9.75 -5.62 -20.28
N ASN A 209 10.09 -4.48 -20.89
CA ASN A 209 10.76 -3.40 -20.17
C ASN A 209 9.84 -2.76 -19.14
N SER A 210 8.54 -2.62 -19.43
CA SER A 210 7.54 -2.14 -18.48
C SER A 210 7.45 -3.07 -17.27
N ILE A 211 7.39 -4.38 -17.49
CA ILE A 211 7.36 -5.39 -16.43
C ILE A 211 8.62 -5.36 -15.56
N GLU A 212 9.80 -5.32 -16.18
CA GLU A 212 11.06 -5.29 -15.41
C GLU A 212 11.23 -3.98 -14.63
N ASN A 213 10.90 -2.84 -15.22
CA ASN A 213 10.91 -1.55 -14.54
C ASN A 213 9.93 -1.53 -13.36
N LEU A 214 8.73 -2.08 -13.53
CA LEU A 214 7.75 -2.20 -12.45
C LEU A 214 8.28 -3.03 -11.29
N LYS A 215 8.89 -4.18 -11.55
CA LYS A 215 9.53 -5.01 -10.51
C LYS A 215 10.58 -4.24 -9.73
N LEU A 216 11.44 -3.46 -10.42
CA LEU A 216 12.46 -2.64 -9.77
C LEU A 216 11.85 -1.54 -8.90
N MET A 217 10.82 -0.84 -9.40
CA MET A 217 10.12 0.20 -8.63
C MET A 217 9.43 -0.36 -7.39
N MET A 218 8.80 -1.55 -7.49
CA MET A 218 8.12 -2.18 -6.37
C MET A 218 9.06 -2.59 -5.23
N ARG A 219 10.36 -2.78 -5.48
CA ARG A 219 11.37 -3.02 -4.42
C ARG A 219 11.57 -1.83 -3.49
N HIS A 220 11.18 -0.63 -3.89
CA HIS A 220 11.31 0.58 -3.06
C HIS A 220 10.15 0.83 -2.11
N ILE A 221 9.12 0.00 -2.15
CA ILE A 221 7.98 0.08 -1.23
C ILE A 221 7.82 -1.24 -0.47
N GLU A 222 7.13 -1.17 0.64
CA GLU A 222 6.69 -2.33 1.38
C GLU A 222 5.32 -2.76 0.83
N ILE A 223 5.29 -3.88 0.11
CA ILE A 223 4.05 -4.49 -0.34
C ILE A 223 3.39 -5.14 0.88
N PRO A 224 2.10 -4.87 1.16
CA PRO A 224 1.42 -5.49 2.29
C PRO A 224 1.44 -7.02 2.20
N ALA A 225 1.63 -7.71 3.33
CA ALA A 225 1.88 -9.15 3.37
C ALA A 225 0.71 -10.01 2.84
N ASN A 226 -0.49 -9.45 2.76
CA ASN A 226 -1.67 -10.08 2.19
C ASN A 226 -1.77 -9.95 0.66
N PHE A 227 -0.82 -9.27 -0.01
CA PHE A 227 -0.80 -9.12 -1.45
C PHE A 227 0.28 -9.98 -2.11
N GLU A 228 -0.11 -10.66 -3.18
CA GLU A 228 0.75 -11.36 -4.11
C GLU A 228 0.62 -10.71 -5.50
N ILE A 229 1.74 -10.39 -6.15
CA ILE A 229 1.74 -9.79 -7.48
C ILE A 229 2.45 -10.72 -8.46
N ASN A 230 1.72 -11.18 -9.45
CA ASN A 230 2.24 -11.95 -10.57
C ASN A 230 2.56 -11.00 -11.73
N TYR A 231 3.83 -10.83 -12.04
CA TYR A 231 4.28 -9.98 -13.14
C TYR A 231 4.33 -10.81 -14.43
N ILE A 232 3.44 -10.54 -15.37
CA ILE A 232 3.21 -11.36 -16.55
C ILE A 232 3.53 -10.57 -17.82
N CYS A 233 4.60 -10.95 -18.52
CA CYS A 233 4.92 -10.39 -19.83
C CYS A 233 4.18 -11.18 -20.91
N SER A 234 3.05 -10.65 -21.40
CA SER A 234 2.21 -11.31 -22.41
C SER A 234 1.34 -10.30 -23.15
N ASP A 235 1.03 -10.60 -24.42
CA ASP A 235 -0.09 -9.93 -25.09
C ASP A 235 -1.40 -10.34 -24.38
N PHE A 236 -2.04 -9.37 -23.72
CA PHE A 236 -3.28 -9.63 -22.99
C PHE A 236 -4.36 -10.25 -23.86
N LEU A 237 -4.45 -9.89 -25.14
CA LEU A 237 -5.45 -10.47 -26.05
C LEU A 237 -5.23 -11.96 -26.30
N LEU A 238 -3.99 -12.44 -26.17
CA LEU A 238 -3.60 -13.84 -26.30
C LEU A 238 -3.42 -14.56 -24.95
N TYR A 239 -3.45 -13.80 -23.84
CA TYR A 239 -3.27 -14.33 -22.50
C TYR A 239 -4.45 -15.24 -22.11
N ASP A 240 -4.15 -16.45 -21.65
CA ASP A 240 -5.13 -17.39 -21.11
C ASP A 240 -5.24 -17.18 -19.60
N ALA A 241 -6.36 -16.60 -19.16
CA ALA A 241 -6.65 -16.38 -17.76
C ALA A 241 -6.72 -17.72 -17.02
N PRO A 242 -5.92 -17.92 -15.93
CA PRO A 242 -5.91 -19.20 -15.22
C PRO A 242 -7.20 -19.46 -14.41
N TYR A 243 -7.97 -18.41 -14.14
CA TYR A 243 -9.24 -18.41 -13.39
C TYR A 243 -10.11 -17.23 -13.82
N ASN A 244 -11.35 -17.20 -13.35
CA ASN A 244 -12.19 -16.00 -13.45
C ASN A 244 -11.78 -15.01 -12.35
N TYR A 245 -11.50 -13.77 -12.73
CA TYR A 245 -11.10 -12.72 -11.78
C TYR A 245 -12.32 -12.10 -11.08
N ASP A 246 -12.17 -11.70 -9.84
CA ASP A 246 -13.19 -10.93 -9.12
C ASP A 246 -13.28 -9.50 -9.67
N LEU A 247 -12.15 -8.97 -10.14
CA LEU A 247 -12.04 -7.61 -10.65
C LEU A 247 -11.00 -7.51 -11.76
N ALA A 248 -11.35 -6.89 -12.88
CA ALA A 248 -10.39 -6.33 -13.82
C ALA A 248 -10.39 -4.80 -13.70
N VAL A 249 -9.22 -4.20 -13.52
CA VAL A 249 -9.03 -2.76 -13.37
C VAL A 249 -7.81 -2.30 -14.15
N GLY A 250 -7.88 -1.15 -14.82
CA GLY A 250 -6.72 -0.64 -15.56
C GLY A 250 -7.05 0.46 -16.54
N ASN A 251 -6.01 0.86 -17.27
CA ASN A 251 -6.09 1.84 -18.36
C ASN A 251 -5.59 1.17 -19.65
N PRO A 252 -6.46 0.64 -20.49
CA PRO A 252 -6.06 -0.09 -21.70
C PRO A 252 -5.41 0.83 -22.75
N PRO A 253 -4.64 0.27 -23.69
CA PRO A 253 -4.01 1.06 -24.74
C PRO A 253 -5.04 1.65 -25.71
N TYR A 254 -4.87 2.94 -26.07
CA TYR A 254 -5.75 3.67 -27.00
C TYR A 254 -5.19 3.66 -28.42
N ALA A 255 -5.07 2.50 -29.02
CA ALA A 255 -4.63 2.35 -30.38
C ALA A 255 -5.64 1.53 -31.19
N LYS A 256 -5.47 1.51 -32.51
CA LYS A 256 -6.26 0.66 -33.39
C LYS A 256 -5.41 -0.52 -33.85
N LEU A 257 -5.95 -1.72 -33.73
CA LEU A 257 -5.36 -2.89 -34.36
C LEU A 257 -5.30 -2.68 -35.87
N LYS A 258 -4.13 -2.87 -36.46
CA LYS A 258 -3.97 -2.83 -37.92
C LYS A 258 -4.77 -3.93 -38.60
N LYS A 259 -4.91 -5.10 -37.96
CA LYS A 259 -5.70 -6.23 -38.41
C LYS A 259 -6.03 -7.16 -37.24
N ARG A 260 -7.30 -7.58 -37.12
CA ARG A 260 -7.67 -8.68 -36.22
C ARG A 260 -7.17 -10.02 -36.82
N THR A 261 -6.40 -10.75 -36.04
CA THR A 261 -5.99 -12.11 -36.44
C THR A 261 -7.10 -13.12 -36.14
N PRO A 262 -7.18 -14.24 -36.87
CA PRO A 262 -8.13 -15.32 -36.56
C PRO A 262 -8.01 -15.80 -35.10
N GLU A 263 -6.80 -15.79 -34.53
CA GLU A 263 -6.51 -16.21 -33.18
C GLU A 263 -7.15 -15.27 -32.14
N ILE A 264 -7.02 -13.95 -32.32
CA ILE A 264 -7.70 -12.94 -31.49
C ILE A 264 -9.21 -13.12 -31.56
N ASN A 265 -9.76 -13.32 -32.78
CA ASN A 265 -11.19 -13.51 -32.99
C ASN A 265 -11.74 -14.77 -32.29
N MET A 266 -10.97 -15.86 -32.25
CA MET A 266 -11.39 -17.08 -31.55
C MET A 266 -11.42 -16.93 -30.02
N ARG A 267 -10.64 -16.02 -29.47
CA ARG A 267 -10.52 -15.80 -28.03
C ARG A 267 -11.48 -14.74 -27.48
N LEU A 268 -12.12 -13.97 -28.37
CA LEU A 268 -13.08 -12.91 -27.98
C LEU A 268 -14.52 -13.39 -28.19
N TRP A 269 -15.44 -12.83 -27.42
CA TRP A 269 -16.87 -12.98 -27.68
C TRP A 269 -17.26 -12.23 -28.96
N THR A 270 -17.31 -12.92 -30.04
CA THR A 270 -17.59 -12.32 -31.34
C THR A 270 -19.00 -11.74 -31.52
N HIS A 271 -19.84 -11.82 -30.46
CA HIS A 271 -21.24 -11.37 -30.52
C HIS A 271 -21.46 -9.92 -30.26
N VAL A 272 -20.55 -9.23 -29.54
CA VAL A 272 -20.77 -7.86 -29.06
C VAL A 272 -20.15 -6.83 -30.00
N ASN A 273 -18.95 -7.06 -30.51
CA ASN A 273 -18.26 -6.06 -31.34
C ASN A 273 -17.36 -6.71 -32.42
N GLN A 274 -17.97 -7.24 -33.44
CA GLN A 274 -17.24 -7.94 -34.51
C GLN A 274 -16.43 -7.01 -35.42
N THR A 275 -16.69 -5.71 -35.40
CA THR A 275 -16.15 -4.77 -36.38
C THR A 275 -15.14 -3.80 -35.81
N THR A 276 -15.07 -3.63 -34.48
CA THR A 276 -14.11 -2.71 -33.90
C THR A 276 -12.68 -3.18 -34.01
N ASN A 277 -11.78 -2.27 -34.30
CA ASN A 277 -10.35 -2.46 -34.19
C ASN A 277 -9.76 -1.60 -33.06
N ASP A 278 -10.58 -0.94 -32.25
CA ASP A 278 -10.16 -0.16 -31.10
C ASP A 278 -9.69 -1.11 -29.99
N LEU A 279 -8.43 -0.94 -29.57
CA LEU A 279 -7.83 -1.82 -28.55
C LEU A 279 -8.53 -1.71 -27.21
N ALA A 280 -8.94 -0.50 -26.81
CA ALA A 280 -9.59 -0.30 -25.51
C ALA A 280 -10.95 -1.03 -25.46
N GLU A 281 -11.72 -1.02 -26.56
CA GLU A 281 -12.97 -1.77 -26.66
C GLU A 281 -12.74 -3.29 -26.64
N ILE A 282 -11.68 -3.75 -27.31
CA ILE A 282 -11.33 -5.19 -27.35
C ILE A 282 -10.84 -5.67 -25.98
N PHE A 283 -10.05 -4.84 -25.26
CA PHE A 283 -9.64 -5.12 -23.88
C PHE A 283 -10.85 -5.20 -22.96
N LEU A 284 -11.81 -4.26 -23.08
CA LEU A 284 -13.04 -4.28 -22.31
C LEU A 284 -13.82 -5.59 -22.54
N GLU A 285 -14.00 -5.98 -23.80
CA GLU A 285 -14.70 -7.23 -24.17
C GLU A 285 -14.02 -8.44 -23.51
N LYS A 286 -12.69 -8.55 -23.58
CA LYS A 286 -11.97 -9.66 -22.98
C LYS A 286 -12.02 -9.63 -21.44
N CYS A 287 -11.90 -8.47 -20.83
CA CYS A 287 -12.07 -8.33 -19.37
C CYS A 287 -13.45 -8.77 -18.90
N MET A 288 -14.51 -8.44 -19.66
CA MET A 288 -15.89 -8.88 -19.36
C MET A 288 -16.08 -10.41 -19.50
N GLN A 289 -15.24 -11.09 -20.29
CA GLN A 289 -15.25 -12.56 -20.40
C GLN A 289 -14.54 -13.25 -19.25
N THR A 290 -13.55 -12.58 -18.64
CA THR A 290 -12.62 -13.20 -17.70
C THR A 290 -12.77 -12.67 -16.27
N SER A 291 -13.72 -11.75 -16.03
CA SER A 291 -13.87 -11.08 -14.73
C SER A 291 -15.33 -10.81 -14.38
N ASP A 292 -15.65 -10.92 -13.08
CA ASP A 292 -17.00 -10.66 -12.57
C ASP A 292 -17.31 -9.15 -12.53
N CYS A 293 -16.30 -8.33 -12.27
CA CYS A 293 -16.39 -6.87 -12.26
C CYS A 293 -15.29 -6.27 -13.14
N VAL A 294 -15.63 -5.22 -13.89
CA VAL A 294 -14.68 -4.54 -14.79
C VAL A 294 -14.73 -3.03 -14.58
N ALA A 295 -13.56 -2.41 -14.37
CA ALA A 295 -13.38 -0.98 -14.22
C ALA A 295 -12.20 -0.48 -15.07
N LEU A 296 -12.43 -0.15 -16.31
CA LEU A 296 -11.41 0.34 -17.24
C LEU A 296 -11.59 1.82 -17.53
N VAL A 297 -10.46 2.54 -17.69
CA VAL A 297 -10.44 3.89 -18.23
C VAL A 297 -10.66 3.81 -19.74
N LEU A 298 -11.70 4.44 -20.25
CA LEU A 298 -12.01 4.49 -21.68
C LEU A 298 -12.05 5.93 -22.17
N ASN A 299 -11.48 6.19 -23.34
CA ASN A 299 -11.66 7.46 -24.05
C ASN A 299 -13.04 7.50 -24.72
N LYS A 300 -13.64 8.68 -24.71
CA LYS A 300 -14.85 8.96 -25.50
C LYS A 300 -14.49 9.27 -26.95
#